data_60a8e808963650a12e54adcbda974b22
#
_entry.id   60a8e808963650a12e54adcbda974b22
#
_cell.length_a   1.000
_cell.length_b   1.000
_cell.length_c   1.000
_cell.angle_alpha   90.00
_cell.angle_beta   90.00
_cell.angle_gamma   90.00
#
_symmetry.space_group_name_H-M   'P 1'
#
loop_
_entity.id
_entity.type
_entity.pdbx_description
1 polymer ?
#
loop_
_entity_poly.entity_id
_entity_poly.type
_entity_poly.pdbx_seq_one_letter_code
_entity_poly.pdbx_strand_id
1 'polypeptide(L)'
;MCGRYTLSNPNEILAELASGDDGSPLAARYNVAPRQIAPVVVADEDGSRQVVSMRWGLIPNWTKDPDNSLPAINARAETVAEKALFRESLRRRRCVVAADGFYEWYREGRQKTPMR
;
A
#
# COMPACT_ATOMS: atom_id res chain seq x y z
N MET A 1 -8.68 -10.52 -3.51
CA MET A 1 -7.88 -9.31 -3.78
C MET A 1 -8.12 -8.31 -2.67
N CYS A 2 -7.05 -7.81 -2.06
CA CYS A 2 -7.15 -6.87 -0.94
C CYS A 2 -7.70 -5.51 -1.40
N GLY A 3 -8.78 -5.05 -0.78
CA GLY A 3 -9.37 -3.73 -1.02
C GLY A 3 -9.43 -2.87 0.25
N ARG A 4 -9.09 -3.43 1.40
CA ARG A 4 -9.02 -2.76 2.71
C ARG A 4 -8.05 -3.48 3.63
N TYR A 5 -7.31 -2.73 4.46
CA TYR A 5 -6.42 -3.30 5.45
C TYR A 5 -6.44 -2.53 6.77
N THR A 6 -5.82 -3.09 7.79
CA THR A 6 -5.63 -2.49 9.11
C THR A 6 -4.15 -2.27 9.40
N LEU A 7 -3.87 -1.23 10.14
CA LEU A 7 -2.58 -0.93 10.75
C LEU A 7 -2.87 -0.42 12.17
N SER A 8 -3.14 -1.36 13.09
CA SER A 8 -3.57 -1.03 14.45
C SER A 8 -2.41 -0.68 15.37
N ASN A 9 -1.21 -1.19 15.09
CA ASN A 9 0.01 -0.90 15.84
C ASN A 9 1.10 -0.31 14.93
N PRO A 10 0.89 0.90 14.34
CA PRO A 10 1.80 1.46 13.34
C PRO A 10 3.22 1.67 13.86
N ASN A 11 3.38 2.20 15.07
CA ASN A 11 4.70 2.53 15.61
C ASN A 11 5.56 1.28 15.84
N GLU A 12 5.00 0.21 16.37
CA GLU A 12 5.70 -1.05 16.60
C GLU A 12 6.14 -1.69 15.27
N ILE A 13 5.23 -1.84 14.32
CA ILE A 13 5.50 -2.48 13.03
C ILE A 13 6.50 -1.68 12.20
N LEU A 14 6.38 -0.36 12.18
CA LEU A 14 7.26 0.49 11.38
C LEU A 14 8.64 0.63 11.99
N ALA A 15 8.77 0.59 13.33
CA ALA A 15 10.07 0.57 14.01
C ALA A 15 10.89 -0.68 13.65
N GLU A 16 10.26 -1.82 13.42
CA GLU A 16 10.93 -3.04 12.95
C GLU A 16 11.39 -2.95 11.48
N LEU A 17 10.68 -2.18 10.67
CA LEU A 17 10.89 -2.12 9.22
C LEU A 17 11.82 -0.99 8.79
N ALA A 18 11.86 0.12 9.51
CA ALA A 18 12.61 1.32 9.14
C ALA A 18 13.70 1.67 10.18
N SER A 19 14.87 2.05 9.69
CA SER A 19 16.01 2.42 10.55
C SER A 19 16.06 3.92 10.90
N GLY A 20 15.16 4.72 10.33
CA GLY A 20 15.18 6.19 10.42
C GLY A 20 13.76 6.77 10.59
N ASP A 21 13.01 6.24 11.55
CA ASP A 21 11.76 6.88 11.96
C ASP A 21 12.09 8.11 12.82
N ASP A 22 11.48 9.25 12.55
CA ASP A 22 11.60 10.46 13.36
C ASP A 22 10.88 10.35 14.72
N GLY A 23 10.29 9.18 15.00
CA GLY A 23 9.58 8.89 16.24
C GLY A 23 8.24 9.60 16.38
N SER A 24 7.74 10.22 15.30
CA SER A 24 6.42 10.84 15.32
C SER A 24 5.34 9.78 15.49
N PRO A 25 4.48 9.88 16.51
CA PRO A 25 3.45 8.86 16.75
C PRO A 25 2.42 8.84 15.64
N LEU A 26 2.26 7.67 15.04
CA LEU A 26 1.24 7.43 14.02
C LEU A 26 -0.03 6.86 14.66
N ALA A 27 -1.17 7.38 14.25
CA ALA A 27 -2.45 6.90 14.75
C ALA A 27 -2.80 5.52 14.18
N ALA A 28 -3.37 4.67 15.03
CA ALA A 28 -3.93 3.39 14.61
C ALA A 28 -5.02 3.55 13.56
N ARG A 29 -5.02 2.70 12.56
CA ARG A 29 -5.99 2.72 11.46
C ARG A 29 -6.59 1.34 11.23
N TYR A 30 -7.90 1.25 11.37
CA TYR A 30 -8.62 -0.02 11.29
C TYR A 30 -9.33 -0.25 9.96
N ASN A 31 -9.23 0.69 9.02
CA ASN A 31 -9.93 0.60 7.73
C ASN A 31 -9.25 1.51 6.69
N VAL A 32 -8.04 1.15 6.30
CA VAL A 32 -7.33 1.86 5.22
C VAL A 32 -7.93 1.45 3.88
N ALA A 33 -8.33 2.43 3.10
CA ALA A 33 -8.99 2.25 1.80
C ALA A 33 -8.13 2.78 0.64
N PRO A 34 -8.35 2.30 -0.58
CA PRO A 34 -7.74 2.88 -1.77
C PRO A 34 -7.92 4.40 -1.84
N ARG A 35 -6.94 5.09 -2.42
CA ARG A 35 -6.82 6.55 -2.53
C ARG A 35 -6.52 7.29 -1.23
N GLN A 36 -6.56 6.65 -0.09
CA GLN A 36 -6.11 7.25 1.17
C GLN A 36 -4.58 7.26 1.25
N ILE A 37 -4.07 8.25 2.00
CA ILE A 37 -2.65 8.33 2.35
C ILE A 37 -2.40 7.38 3.52
N ALA A 38 -1.31 6.62 3.43
CA ALA A 38 -0.87 5.69 4.46
C ALA A 38 0.66 5.65 4.56
N PRO A 39 1.24 5.31 5.72
CA PRO A 39 2.67 5.14 5.85
C PRO A 39 3.13 3.89 5.09
N VAL A 40 4.26 4.02 4.41
CA VAL A 40 4.96 2.92 3.74
C VAL A 40 6.44 3.05 4.01
N VAL A 41 7.18 1.95 3.88
CA VAL A 41 8.63 1.94 4.01
C VAL A 41 9.26 1.85 2.62
N VAL A 42 10.15 2.77 2.33
CA VAL A 42 10.98 2.77 1.12
C VAL A 42 12.43 2.59 1.49
N ALA A 43 13.23 2.07 0.57
CA ALA A 43 14.67 2.00 0.71
C ALA A 43 15.33 3.01 -0.24
N ASP A 44 16.33 3.72 0.27
CA ASP A 44 17.21 4.58 -0.50
C ASP A 44 18.31 3.77 -1.21
N GLU A 45 19.10 4.44 -2.04
CA GLU A 45 20.18 3.80 -2.83
C GLU A 45 21.28 3.19 -1.94
N ASP A 46 21.51 3.74 -0.76
CA ASP A 46 22.46 3.22 0.24
C ASP A 46 21.88 2.06 1.08
N GLY A 47 20.62 1.69 0.86
CA GLY A 47 19.92 0.64 1.57
C GLY A 47 19.29 1.10 2.90
N SER A 48 19.39 2.37 3.28
CA SER A 48 18.67 2.91 4.42
C SER A 48 17.15 2.87 4.17
N ARG A 49 16.39 2.60 5.23
CA ARG A 49 14.93 2.45 5.12
C ARG A 49 14.25 3.55 5.91
N GLN A 50 13.32 4.23 5.26
CA GLN A 50 12.58 5.35 5.84
C GLN A 50 11.09 5.19 5.68
N VAL A 51 10.32 5.74 6.62
CA VAL A 51 8.87 5.82 6.55
C VAL A 51 8.48 7.06 5.77
N VAL A 52 7.66 6.89 4.74
CA VAL A 52 7.09 7.98 3.94
C VAL A 52 5.59 7.82 3.81
N SER A 53 4.89 8.92 3.61
CA SER A 53 3.44 8.90 3.37
C SER A 53 3.14 8.82 1.87
N MET A 54 2.40 7.79 1.45
CA MET A 54 2.00 7.62 0.06
C MET A 54 0.49 7.35 -0.07
N ARG A 55 -0.07 7.77 -1.20
CA ARG A 55 -1.46 7.47 -1.54
C ARG A 55 -1.57 6.07 -2.13
N TRP A 56 -2.46 5.24 -1.60
CA TRP A 56 -2.70 3.91 -2.14
C TRP A 56 -3.33 3.96 -3.52
N GLY A 57 -2.62 3.43 -4.48
CA GLY A 57 -3.04 3.29 -5.86
C GLY A 57 -2.01 3.84 -6.84
N LEU A 58 -1.57 2.99 -7.76
CA LEU A 58 -0.60 3.36 -8.78
C LEU A 58 -1.27 4.17 -9.88
N ILE A 59 -0.75 5.37 -10.13
CA ILE A 59 -1.08 6.22 -11.27
C ILE A 59 0.13 6.22 -12.19
N PRO A 60 -0.01 5.82 -13.46
CA PRO A 60 1.09 5.83 -14.42
C PRO A 60 1.61 7.25 -14.67
N ASN A 61 2.91 7.38 -14.92
CA ASN A 61 3.55 8.67 -15.22
C ASN A 61 3.08 9.33 -16.53
N TRP A 62 2.49 8.57 -17.44
CA TRP A 62 1.91 9.08 -18.68
C TRP A 62 0.46 9.56 -18.54
N THR A 63 -0.12 9.48 -17.34
CA THR A 63 -1.50 9.93 -17.09
C THR A 63 -1.57 11.44 -17.17
N LYS A 64 -2.42 11.97 -18.06
CA LYS A 64 -2.56 13.42 -18.29
C LYS A 64 -3.26 14.13 -17.13
N ASP A 65 -4.20 13.48 -16.48
CA ASP A 65 -4.95 14.00 -15.33
C ASP A 65 -4.90 13.01 -14.16
N PRO A 66 -3.84 13.09 -13.32
CA PRO A 66 -3.67 12.16 -12.20
C PRO A 66 -4.77 12.23 -11.14
N ASP A 67 -5.36 13.41 -10.93
CA ASP A 67 -6.34 13.62 -9.87
C ASP A 67 -7.70 12.99 -10.20
N ASN A 68 -8.07 12.97 -11.47
CA ASN A 68 -9.32 12.36 -11.95
C ASN A 68 -9.15 10.93 -12.49
N SER A 69 -7.93 10.40 -12.50
CA SER A 69 -7.68 9.04 -12.97
C SER A 69 -8.12 7.98 -11.95
N LEU A 70 -8.46 6.79 -12.44
CA LEU A 70 -8.69 5.63 -11.58
C LEU A 70 -7.35 4.92 -11.33
N PRO A 71 -6.83 4.93 -10.09
CA PRO A 71 -5.58 4.28 -9.78
C PRO A 71 -5.72 2.76 -9.78
N ALA A 72 -4.66 2.07 -10.17
CA ALA A 72 -4.57 0.63 -10.00
C ALA A 72 -4.24 0.31 -8.53
N ILE A 73 -5.17 -0.33 -7.84
CA ILE A 73 -5.06 -0.64 -6.41
C ILE A 73 -4.45 -2.01 -6.13
N ASN A 74 -4.43 -2.90 -7.12
CA ASN A 74 -3.88 -4.25 -7.05
C ASN A 74 -3.17 -4.64 -8.34
N ALA A 75 -2.19 -5.51 -8.23
CA ALA A 75 -1.53 -6.16 -9.35
C ALA A 75 -1.51 -7.68 -9.13
N ARG A 76 -1.60 -8.46 -10.21
CA ARG A 76 -1.41 -9.91 -10.14
C ARG A 76 0.08 -10.23 -10.22
N ALA A 77 0.58 -11.06 -9.31
CA ALA A 77 1.98 -11.44 -9.25
C ALA A 77 2.48 -12.06 -10.57
N GLU A 78 1.62 -12.85 -11.23
CA GLU A 78 1.94 -13.57 -12.46
C GLU A 78 2.24 -12.64 -13.64
N THR A 79 1.71 -11.43 -13.64
CA THR A 79 1.81 -10.51 -14.78
C THR A 79 2.38 -9.13 -14.43
N VAL A 80 2.69 -8.87 -13.16
CA VAL A 80 3.15 -7.55 -12.69
C VAL A 80 4.46 -7.11 -13.35
N ALA A 81 5.36 -8.03 -13.64
CA ALA A 81 6.64 -7.75 -14.28
C ALA A 81 6.52 -7.44 -15.79
N GLU A 82 5.45 -7.91 -16.44
CA GLU A 82 5.25 -7.77 -17.88
C GLU A 82 4.40 -6.56 -18.25
N LYS A 83 3.39 -6.25 -17.41
CA LYS A 83 2.47 -5.16 -17.70
C LYS A 83 3.16 -3.80 -17.62
N ALA A 84 3.03 -3.01 -18.69
CA ALA A 84 3.60 -1.67 -18.81
C ALA A 84 3.23 -0.78 -17.61
N LEU A 85 2.02 -0.92 -17.08
CA LEU A 85 1.50 -0.18 -15.94
C LEU A 85 2.39 -0.33 -14.68
N PHE A 86 2.88 -1.53 -14.41
CA PHE A 86 3.57 -1.86 -13.16
C PHE A 86 5.09 -2.07 -13.34
N ARG A 87 5.52 -2.50 -14.52
CA ARG A 87 6.89 -2.96 -14.79
C ARG A 87 7.98 -2.01 -14.29
N GLU A 88 7.86 -0.72 -14.59
CA GLU A 88 8.87 0.25 -14.19
C GLU A 88 8.86 0.50 -12.67
N SER A 89 7.68 0.60 -12.07
CA SER A 89 7.55 0.76 -10.62
C SER A 89 8.04 -0.46 -9.86
N LEU A 90 7.78 -1.66 -10.37
CA LEU A 90 8.30 -2.90 -9.79
C LEU A 90 9.83 -2.97 -9.81
N ARG A 91 10.46 -2.44 -10.85
CA ARG A 91 11.93 -2.47 -10.99
C ARG A 91 12.63 -1.45 -10.11
N ARG A 92 12.08 -0.24 -9.95
CA ARG A 92 12.79 0.92 -9.40
C ARG A 92 12.14 1.57 -8.19
N ARG A 93 10.85 1.35 -7.94
CA ARG A 93 10.08 2.10 -6.95
C ARG A 93 9.20 1.16 -6.12
N ARG A 94 9.86 0.21 -5.48
CA ARG A 94 9.18 -0.70 -4.55
C ARG A 94 9.08 -0.08 -3.17
N CYS A 95 8.01 -0.41 -2.46
CA CYS A 95 7.84 -0.07 -1.05
C CYS A 95 7.26 -1.27 -0.31
N VAL A 96 7.35 -1.24 1.01
CA VAL A 96 6.66 -2.17 1.89
C VAL A 96 5.49 -1.43 2.52
N VAL A 97 4.30 -2.00 2.39
CA VAL A 97 3.10 -1.51 3.06
C VAL A 97 2.95 -2.27 4.37
N ALA A 98 3.09 -1.58 5.50
CA ALA A 98 2.90 -2.17 6.81
C ALA A 98 1.40 -2.44 7.03
N ALA A 99 1.06 -3.65 7.46
CA ALA A 99 -0.32 -4.06 7.75
C ALA A 99 -0.33 -5.18 8.79
N ASP A 100 -1.28 -5.16 9.69
CA ASP A 100 -1.52 -6.22 10.69
C ASP A 100 -2.79 -7.04 10.40
N GLY A 101 -3.53 -6.70 9.36
CA GLY A 101 -4.68 -7.45 8.89
C GLY A 101 -5.25 -6.86 7.61
N PHE A 102 -6.03 -7.63 6.91
CA PHE A 102 -6.73 -7.16 5.71
C PHE A 102 -8.13 -7.75 5.66
N TYR A 103 -9.02 -7.10 4.90
CA TYR A 103 -10.40 -7.54 4.75
C TYR A 103 -10.60 -8.22 3.41
N GLU A 104 -11.22 -9.40 3.44
CA GLU A 104 -11.79 -10.06 2.28
C GLU A 104 -13.30 -10.23 2.46
N TRP A 105 -14.00 -10.42 1.36
CA TRP A 105 -15.45 -10.49 1.35
C TRP A 105 -15.89 -11.93 1.13
N TYR A 106 -16.38 -12.55 2.18
CA TYR A 106 -17.07 -13.84 2.05
C TYR A 106 -18.44 -13.62 1.38
N ARG A 107 -18.73 -14.45 0.40
CA ARG A 107 -20.02 -14.42 -0.31
C ARG A 107 -20.81 -15.68 -0.03
N GLU A 108 -22.05 -15.49 0.43
CA GLU A 108 -23.05 -16.55 0.55
C GLU A 108 -24.30 -16.08 -0.19
N GLY A 109 -24.52 -16.64 -1.39
CA GLY A 109 -25.58 -16.19 -2.28
C GLY A 109 -25.43 -14.71 -2.67
N ARG A 110 -26.40 -13.88 -2.29
CA ARG A 110 -26.38 -12.41 -2.53
C ARG A 110 -25.73 -11.62 -1.40
N GLN A 111 -25.52 -12.26 -0.25
CA GLN A 111 -24.95 -11.60 0.92
C GLN A 111 -23.42 -11.55 0.83
N LYS A 112 -22.85 -10.42 1.25
CA LYS A 112 -21.40 -10.22 1.37
C LYS A 112 -21.09 -9.83 2.80
N THR A 113 -20.21 -10.60 3.44
CA THR A 113 -19.76 -10.35 4.81
C THR A 113 -18.26 -10.07 4.79
N PRO A 114 -17.80 -8.95 5.38
CA PRO A 114 -16.37 -8.70 5.51
C PRO A 114 -15.76 -9.67 6.53
N MET A 115 -14.64 -10.25 6.15
CA MET A 115 -13.81 -11.11 7.01
C MET A 115 -12.42 -10.46 7.15
N ARG A 116 -11.88 -10.47 8.37
CA ARG A 116 -10.53 -9.96 8.67
C ARG A 116 -9.59 -11.11 8.98
#